data_66aa500881d3960550f93f70758e60ca
#
_entry.id   66aa500881d3960550f93f70758e60ca
#
_cell.length_a   1.000
_cell.length_b   1.000
_cell.length_c   1.000
_cell.angle_alpha   90.00
_cell.angle_beta   90.00
_cell.angle_gamma   90.00
#
_symmetry.space_group_name_H-M   'P 1'
#
loop_
_entity.id
_entity.type
_entity.pdbx_description
1 polymer ?
#
loop_
_entity_poly.entity_id
_entity_poly.type
_entity_poly.pdbx_seq_one_letter_code
_entity_poly.pdbx_strand_id
1 'polypeptide(L)'
;MRNLLVILFISISSLGFAQTGIPDAPNPPRLVNDYTGRTLSQQELQALENKMLGYEDSTSTQVAILIVESLNGYEVVDFAQRTAEKWQVGTAKDNGVFIVVSINDRMAAIVTGYGMEGSITDAATYTIREEYMNPRFREGNFYKGLDDATDVIFKLASGEFKAEQFGQNRKRNSDGEGGSGIPFFFLFILFFFIIPAIVGRKRGRGIGSRGLPWWAWLMMGNSMGRRRDDDWDNFRGGGGIFGGGSGFGGGGGGFGGFGGGSFGGGGSGGSW
;
A
#
# COMPACT_ATOMS: atom_id res chain seq x y z
N MET A 1 35.77 30.20 29.00
CA MET A 1 34.98 28.98 29.22
C MET A 1 33.60 29.05 28.60
N ARG A 2 32.85 30.16 28.77
CA ARG A 2 31.47 30.27 28.20
C ARG A 2 31.42 30.14 26.67
N ASN A 3 32.40 30.72 25.95
CA ASN A 3 32.45 30.64 24.48
C ASN A 3 32.88 29.25 23.95
N LEU A 4 33.66 28.50 24.74
CA LEU A 4 34.06 27.13 24.40
C LEU A 4 32.89 26.16 24.47
N LEU A 5 31.99 26.32 25.43
CA LEU A 5 30.77 25.53 25.59
C LEU A 5 29.77 25.80 24.44
N VAL A 6 29.67 27.04 23.96
CA VAL A 6 28.82 27.38 22.81
C VAL A 6 29.32 26.75 21.51
N ILE A 7 30.64 26.75 21.30
CA ILE A 7 31.26 26.12 20.12
C ILE A 7 31.07 24.59 20.18
N LEU A 8 31.20 23.98 21.37
CA LEU A 8 30.97 22.56 21.57
C LEU A 8 29.49 22.18 21.30
N PHE A 9 28.55 23.02 21.71
CA PHE A 9 27.12 22.79 21.50
C PHE A 9 26.73 22.94 20.01
N ILE A 10 27.36 23.87 19.27
CA ILE A 10 27.13 24.05 17.84
C ILE A 10 27.73 22.88 17.03
N SER A 11 28.87 22.32 17.46
CA SER A 11 29.48 21.17 16.76
C SER A 11 28.75 19.85 16.98
N ILE A 12 27.99 19.70 18.06
CA ILE A 12 27.15 18.50 18.31
C ILE A 12 25.84 18.55 17.51
N SER A 13 25.32 19.72 17.21
CA SER A 13 24.10 19.88 16.39
C SER A 13 24.31 19.60 14.89
N SER A 14 25.53 19.47 14.42
CA SER A 14 25.85 19.17 13.00
C SER A 14 26.02 17.67 12.70
N LEU A 15 25.81 16.78 13.66
CA LEU A 15 25.57 15.36 13.41
C LEU A 15 24.14 15.16 12.92
N GLY A 16 23.77 15.83 11.83
CA GLY A 16 22.60 15.53 11.06
C GLY A 16 22.75 14.08 10.57
N PHE A 17 21.91 13.18 11.07
CA PHE A 17 21.74 11.87 10.48
C PHE A 17 21.35 12.10 9.02
N ALA A 18 22.31 12.00 8.11
CA ALA A 18 22.00 11.81 6.71
C ALA A 18 21.21 10.49 6.66
N GLN A 19 19.91 10.55 6.47
CA GLN A 19 19.07 9.40 6.18
C GLN A 19 19.46 8.86 4.79
N THR A 20 20.56 8.13 4.75
CA THR A 20 21.10 7.47 3.55
C THR A 20 20.54 6.04 3.48
N GLY A 21 19.18 5.91 3.57
CA GLY A 21 18.54 4.60 3.58
C GLY A 21 18.00 4.14 2.23
N ILE A 22 17.75 5.07 1.30
CA ILE A 22 17.15 4.74 -0.01
C ILE A 22 18.26 4.43 -1.00
N PRO A 23 18.36 3.18 -1.51
CA PRO A 23 19.43 2.77 -2.43
C PRO A 23 19.37 3.51 -3.77
N ASP A 24 20.51 3.64 -4.41
CA ASP A 24 20.58 4.12 -5.78
C ASP A 24 20.10 3.06 -6.76
N ALA A 25 19.63 3.52 -7.95
CA ALA A 25 19.25 2.59 -9.01
C ALA A 25 20.46 1.72 -9.43
N PRO A 26 20.20 0.44 -9.74
CA PRO A 26 21.27 -0.48 -10.11
C PRO A 26 21.99 -0.04 -11.39
N ASN A 27 23.30 -0.23 -11.43
CA ASN A 27 24.12 0.02 -12.61
C ASN A 27 25.04 -1.19 -12.87
N PRO A 28 24.82 -1.98 -13.95
CA PRO A 28 23.82 -1.80 -15.01
C PRO A 28 22.37 -1.93 -14.52
N PRO A 29 21.38 -1.32 -15.23
CA PRO A 29 19.98 -1.41 -14.87
C PRO A 29 19.47 -2.85 -14.86
N ARG A 30 18.66 -3.20 -13.85
CA ARG A 30 18.03 -4.51 -13.68
C ARG A 30 16.65 -4.37 -13.05
N LEU A 31 15.72 -5.25 -13.41
CA LEU A 31 14.40 -5.30 -12.81
C LEU A 31 14.40 -6.08 -11.48
N VAL A 32 15.26 -7.08 -11.31
CA VAL A 32 15.35 -7.87 -10.07
C VAL A 32 16.69 -7.64 -9.38
N ASN A 33 16.63 -7.12 -8.16
CA ASN A 33 17.79 -6.69 -7.40
C ASN A 33 17.79 -7.32 -6.00
N ASP A 34 18.68 -8.27 -5.77
CA ASP A 34 18.92 -8.85 -4.45
C ASP A 34 20.20 -8.24 -3.85
N TYR A 35 20.03 -7.22 -2.99
CA TYR A 35 21.15 -6.56 -2.30
C TYR A 35 21.65 -7.33 -1.07
N THR A 36 20.96 -8.40 -0.70
CA THR A 36 21.44 -9.31 0.35
C THR A 36 22.48 -10.29 -0.21
N GLY A 37 22.41 -10.58 -1.51
CA GLY A 37 23.29 -11.52 -2.22
C GLY A 37 23.15 -12.99 -1.79
N ARG A 38 22.12 -13.29 -0.99
CA ARG A 38 21.91 -14.63 -0.39
C ARG A 38 20.45 -15.09 -0.38
N THR A 39 19.50 -14.20 -0.66
CA THR A 39 18.07 -14.54 -0.60
C THR A 39 17.64 -15.33 -1.81
N LEU A 40 18.15 -14.96 -2.99
CA LEU A 40 17.93 -15.67 -4.24
C LEU A 40 19.23 -16.29 -4.75
N SER A 41 19.16 -17.50 -5.26
CA SER A 41 20.26 -18.06 -6.04
C SER A 41 20.42 -17.33 -7.39
N GLN A 42 21.58 -17.42 -8.01
CA GLN A 42 21.82 -16.80 -9.32
C GLN A 42 20.86 -17.29 -10.40
N GLN A 43 20.44 -18.56 -10.32
CA GLN A 43 19.47 -19.14 -11.27
C GLN A 43 18.07 -18.55 -11.06
N GLU A 44 17.62 -18.41 -9.81
CA GLU A 44 16.34 -17.82 -9.45
C GLU A 44 16.28 -16.33 -9.82
N LEU A 45 17.35 -15.59 -9.53
CA LEU A 45 17.48 -14.18 -9.89
C LEU A 45 17.38 -14.00 -11.42
N GLN A 46 18.10 -14.82 -12.20
CA GLN A 46 18.05 -14.77 -13.65
C GLN A 46 16.67 -15.20 -14.21
N ALA A 47 16.02 -16.17 -13.58
CA ALA A 47 14.68 -16.61 -13.99
C ALA A 47 13.64 -15.49 -13.79
N LEU A 48 13.64 -14.83 -12.63
CA LEU A 48 12.77 -13.67 -12.38
C LEU A 48 13.09 -12.51 -13.31
N GLU A 49 14.38 -12.18 -13.51
CA GLU A 49 14.79 -11.10 -14.44
C GLU A 49 14.26 -11.36 -15.85
N ASN A 50 14.47 -12.56 -16.40
CA ASN A 50 13.95 -12.92 -17.72
C ASN A 50 12.42 -12.85 -17.80
N LYS A 51 11.72 -13.23 -16.73
CA LYS A 51 10.26 -13.16 -16.63
C LYS A 51 9.79 -11.69 -16.66
N MET A 52 10.43 -10.80 -15.91
CA MET A 52 10.09 -9.37 -15.89
C MET A 52 10.39 -8.71 -17.23
N LEU A 53 11.56 -8.99 -17.84
CA LEU A 53 11.94 -8.49 -19.16
C LEU A 53 10.94 -8.92 -20.24
N GLY A 54 10.58 -10.20 -20.28
CA GLY A 54 9.60 -10.71 -21.25
C GLY A 54 8.22 -10.06 -21.11
N TYR A 55 7.82 -9.71 -19.88
CA TYR A 55 6.58 -8.99 -19.63
C TYR A 55 6.68 -7.52 -20.07
N GLU A 56 7.77 -6.84 -19.73
CA GLU A 56 8.03 -5.46 -20.16
C GLU A 56 8.03 -5.34 -21.69
N ASP A 57 8.76 -6.22 -22.38
CA ASP A 57 8.85 -6.25 -23.84
C ASP A 57 7.48 -6.36 -24.52
N SER A 58 6.56 -7.13 -23.91
CA SER A 58 5.23 -7.39 -24.48
C SER A 58 4.19 -6.32 -24.14
N THR A 59 4.33 -5.63 -23.00
CA THR A 59 3.28 -4.75 -22.45
C THR A 59 3.75 -3.32 -22.20
N SER A 60 5.06 -3.07 -22.20
CA SER A 60 5.71 -1.84 -21.76
C SER A 60 5.47 -1.53 -20.26
N THR A 61 4.90 -2.45 -19.48
CA THR A 61 4.72 -2.31 -18.04
C THR A 61 5.94 -2.83 -17.32
N GLN A 62 6.53 -2.00 -16.45
CA GLN A 62 7.72 -2.39 -15.69
C GLN A 62 7.33 -2.92 -14.32
N VAL A 63 7.77 -4.14 -14.03
CA VAL A 63 7.66 -4.72 -12.68
C VAL A 63 9.08 -4.90 -12.14
N ALA A 64 9.43 -4.17 -11.09
CA ALA A 64 10.75 -4.26 -10.50
C ALA A 64 10.69 -4.79 -9.06
N ILE A 65 11.74 -5.51 -8.66
CA ILE A 65 11.84 -6.19 -7.36
C ILE A 65 13.14 -5.75 -6.70
N LEU A 66 13.05 -5.38 -5.42
CA LEU A 66 14.18 -5.09 -4.56
C LEU A 66 14.11 -5.90 -3.28
N ILE A 67 15.18 -6.63 -3.00
CA ILE A 67 15.38 -7.36 -1.75
C ILE A 67 16.52 -6.68 -0.98
N VAL A 68 16.26 -6.28 0.26
CA VAL A 68 17.21 -5.60 1.15
C VAL A 68 17.33 -6.32 2.48
N GLU A 69 18.42 -6.06 3.20
CA GLU A 69 18.60 -6.58 4.56
C GLU A 69 17.65 -5.89 5.54
N SER A 70 17.55 -4.57 5.48
CA SER A 70 16.73 -3.76 6.38
C SER A 70 16.26 -2.47 5.73
N LEU A 71 15.11 -1.97 6.20
CA LEU A 71 14.52 -0.69 5.80
C LEU A 71 15.16 0.52 6.49
N ASN A 72 16.13 0.29 7.39
CA ASN A 72 16.84 1.34 8.13
C ASN A 72 15.89 2.32 8.89
N GLY A 73 14.78 1.80 9.40
CA GLY A 73 13.80 2.56 10.18
C GLY A 73 12.72 3.26 9.35
N TYR A 74 12.71 3.09 8.03
CA TYR A 74 11.59 3.56 7.20
C TYR A 74 10.38 2.62 7.35
N GLU A 75 9.20 3.18 7.19
CA GLU A 75 7.98 2.39 6.95
C GLU A 75 8.09 1.75 5.56
N VAL A 76 7.62 0.50 5.43
CA VAL A 76 7.90 -0.32 4.22
C VAL A 76 7.28 0.25 2.94
N VAL A 77 6.09 0.84 3.02
CA VAL A 77 5.43 1.45 1.85
C VAL A 77 6.13 2.77 1.48
N ASP A 78 6.47 3.60 2.45
CA ASP A 78 7.22 4.85 2.23
C ASP A 78 8.60 4.56 1.61
N PHE A 79 9.30 3.52 2.11
CA PHE A 79 10.56 3.08 1.53
C PHE A 79 10.40 2.62 0.08
N ALA A 80 9.36 1.82 -0.19
CA ALA A 80 9.10 1.30 -1.53
C ALA A 80 8.77 2.42 -2.52
N GLN A 81 7.91 3.35 -2.14
CA GLN A 81 7.53 4.50 -2.98
C GLN A 81 8.73 5.39 -3.31
N ARG A 82 9.48 5.83 -2.28
CA ARG A 82 10.67 6.66 -2.47
C ARG A 82 11.74 5.98 -3.33
N THR A 83 11.90 4.66 -3.17
CA THR A 83 12.84 3.90 -3.98
C THR A 83 12.37 3.81 -5.43
N ALA A 84 11.10 3.48 -5.64
CA ALA A 84 10.50 3.40 -6.97
C ALA A 84 10.57 4.75 -7.73
N GLU A 85 10.28 5.86 -7.05
CA GLU A 85 10.43 7.20 -7.58
C GLU A 85 11.89 7.56 -7.90
N LYS A 86 12.81 7.27 -6.97
CA LYS A 86 14.25 7.52 -7.17
C LYS A 86 14.81 6.73 -8.34
N TRP A 87 14.35 5.49 -8.52
CA TRP A 87 14.74 4.65 -9.65
C TRP A 87 13.97 4.98 -10.92
N GLN A 88 12.90 5.77 -10.82
CA GLN A 88 12.00 6.10 -11.93
C GLN A 88 11.38 4.85 -12.58
N VAL A 89 10.93 3.89 -11.76
CA VAL A 89 10.33 2.65 -12.22
C VAL A 89 9.05 2.93 -13.01
N GLY A 90 8.90 2.32 -14.18
CA GLY A 90 7.79 2.57 -15.10
C GLY A 90 8.20 3.44 -16.27
N THR A 91 7.23 3.87 -17.02
CA THR A 91 7.41 4.76 -18.18
C THR A 91 6.67 6.08 -17.94
N ALA A 92 6.70 6.97 -18.91
CA ALA A 92 5.91 8.22 -18.89
C ALA A 92 4.37 8.01 -18.76
N LYS A 93 3.91 6.75 -18.77
CA LYS A 93 2.51 6.38 -18.53
C LYS A 93 2.25 5.97 -17.08
N ASP A 94 3.23 6.12 -16.19
CA ASP A 94 3.20 5.71 -14.78
C ASP A 94 2.81 4.23 -14.58
N ASN A 95 3.20 3.36 -15.51
CA ASN A 95 2.86 1.94 -15.55
C ASN A 95 3.91 1.06 -14.85
N GLY A 96 4.44 1.54 -13.73
CA GLY A 96 5.38 0.82 -12.90
C GLY A 96 4.69 0.04 -11.77
N VAL A 97 5.25 -1.11 -11.41
CA VAL A 97 4.95 -1.85 -10.17
C VAL A 97 6.26 -2.14 -9.46
N PHE A 98 6.35 -1.86 -8.18
CA PHE A 98 7.57 -2.06 -7.42
C PHE A 98 7.31 -2.92 -6.19
N ILE A 99 8.09 -3.97 -6.03
CA ILE A 99 8.02 -4.92 -4.91
C ILE A 99 9.27 -4.76 -4.07
N VAL A 100 9.10 -4.52 -2.78
CA VAL A 100 10.19 -4.48 -1.80
C VAL A 100 10.03 -5.62 -0.80
N VAL A 101 11.14 -6.27 -0.48
CA VAL A 101 11.23 -7.30 0.56
C VAL A 101 12.40 -6.98 1.47
N SER A 102 12.13 -6.77 2.76
CA SER A 102 13.14 -6.57 3.79
C SER A 102 13.27 -7.81 4.66
N ILE A 103 14.41 -8.47 4.60
CA ILE A 103 14.60 -9.80 5.19
C ILE A 103 14.63 -9.74 6.72
N ASN A 104 15.43 -8.84 7.29
CA ASN A 104 15.61 -8.76 8.74
C ASN A 104 14.39 -8.16 9.45
N ASP A 105 13.70 -7.21 8.79
CA ASP A 105 12.50 -6.58 9.33
C ASP A 105 11.23 -7.45 9.13
N ARG A 106 11.33 -8.49 8.28
CA ARG A 106 10.20 -9.33 7.85
C ARG A 106 9.04 -8.51 7.29
N MET A 107 9.35 -7.57 6.41
CA MET A 107 8.40 -6.64 5.84
C MET A 107 8.43 -6.72 4.32
N ALA A 108 7.27 -6.72 3.69
CA ALA A 108 7.16 -6.63 2.24
C ALA A 108 6.11 -5.58 1.83
N ALA A 109 6.34 -4.92 0.71
CA ALA A 109 5.39 -4.00 0.11
C ALA A 109 5.31 -4.22 -1.40
N ILE A 110 4.13 -3.94 -1.94
CA ILE A 110 3.87 -3.80 -3.38
C ILE A 110 3.29 -2.42 -3.56
N VAL A 111 3.93 -1.58 -4.36
CA VAL A 111 3.46 -0.23 -4.69
C VAL A 111 3.29 -0.09 -6.20
N THR A 112 2.32 0.70 -6.61
CA THR A 112 1.94 0.88 -8.01
C THR A 112 2.06 2.33 -8.43
N GLY A 113 2.51 2.56 -9.66
CA GLY A 113 2.43 3.86 -10.29
C GLY A 113 0.98 4.24 -10.62
N TYR A 114 0.71 5.52 -10.77
CA TYR A 114 -0.64 6.05 -11.03
C TYR A 114 -1.35 5.38 -12.21
N GLY A 115 -0.63 5.03 -13.27
CA GLY A 115 -1.20 4.35 -14.44
C GLY A 115 -1.68 2.93 -14.18
N MET A 116 -1.26 2.33 -13.06
CA MET A 116 -1.63 0.95 -12.70
C MET A 116 -2.73 0.85 -11.65
N GLU A 117 -3.10 1.94 -10.96
CA GLU A 117 -4.09 1.93 -9.87
C GLU A 117 -5.46 1.39 -10.31
N GLY A 118 -5.86 1.64 -11.55
CA GLY A 118 -7.11 1.12 -12.10
C GLY A 118 -7.12 -0.39 -12.31
N SER A 119 -5.96 -1.00 -12.60
CA SER A 119 -5.81 -2.43 -12.84
C SER A 119 -5.37 -3.19 -11.60
N ILE A 120 -4.49 -2.61 -10.80
CA ILE A 120 -3.92 -3.19 -9.58
C ILE A 120 -4.21 -2.25 -8.41
N THR A 121 -5.36 -2.47 -7.77
CA THR A 121 -5.81 -1.66 -6.63
C THR A 121 -5.06 -2.04 -5.34
N ASP A 122 -5.13 -1.18 -4.31
CA ASP A 122 -4.56 -1.47 -2.97
C ASP A 122 -5.10 -2.79 -2.38
N ALA A 123 -6.38 -3.07 -2.59
CA ALA A 123 -6.97 -4.32 -2.15
C ALA A 123 -6.37 -5.53 -2.88
N ALA A 124 -6.03 -5.38 -4.16
CA ALA A 124 -5.37 -6.43 -4.93
C ALA A 124 -3.93 -6.63 -4.47
N THR A 125 -3.14 -5.56 -4.29
CA THR A 125 -1.76 -5.65 -3.77
C THR A 125 -1.74 -6.29 -2.38
N TYR A 126 -2.68 -5.94 -1.51
CA TYR A 126 -2.83 -6.57 -0.19
C TYR A 126 -3.09 -8.08 -0.31
N THR A 127 -4.03 -8.49 -1.19
CA THR A 127 -4.36 -9.90 -1.42
C THR A 127 -3.16 -10.67 -1.98
N ILE A 128 -2.45 -10.09 -2.95
CA ILE A 128 -1.25 -10.69 -3.53
C ILE A 128 -0.20 -10.95 -2.43
N ARG A 129 0.06 -9.96 -1.59
CA ARG A 129 1.01 -10.08 -0.50
C ARG A 129 0.60 -11.15 0.52
N GLU A 130 -0.67 -11.14 0.97
CA GLU A 130 -1.15 -12.07 2.01
C GLU A 130 -1.31 -13.52 1.52
N GLU A 131 -1.75 -13.72 0.28
CA GLU A 131 -2.10 -15.06 -0.20
C GLU A 131 -0.97 -15.72 -1.01
N TYR A 132 -0.12 -14.94 -1.69
CA TYR A 132 0.92 -15.48 -2.57
C TYR A 132 2.33 -15.28 -2.01
N MET A 133 2.64 -14.13 -1.41
CA MET A 133 4.00 -13.85 -0.91
C MET A 133 4.19 -14.37 0.52
N ASN A 134 3.39 -13.91 1.47
CA ASN A 134 3.58 -14.16 2.90
C ASN A 134 3.65 -15.64 3.29
N PRO A 135 2.79 -16.54 2.77
CA PRO A 135 2.89 -17.96 3.09
C PRO A 135 4.24 -18.56 2.66
N ARG A 136 4.71 -18.21 1.46
CA ARG A 136 6.00 -18.68 0.93
C ARG A 136 7.19 -18.10 1.68
N PHE A 137 7.10 -16.82 2.07
CA PHE A 137 8.16 -16.15 2.83
C PHE A 137 8.32 -16.74 4.25
N ARG A 138 7.21 -17.14 4.89
CA ARG A 138 7.26 -17.87 6.18
C ARG A 138 7.95 -19.23 6.06
N GLU A 139 7.85 -19.87 4.91
CA GLU A 139 8.55 -21.12 4.58
C GLU A 139 10.00 -20.89 4.16
N GLY A 140 10.45 -19.62 4.03
CA GLY A 140 11.78 -19.27 3.51
C GLY A 140 11.91 -19.36 1.99
N ASN A 141 10.81 -19.60 1.27
CA ASN A 141 10.83 -19.73 -0.17
C ASN A 141 10.49 -18.40 -0.85
N PHE A 142 11.46 -17.49 -0.85
CA PHE A 142 11.30 -16.14 -1.41
C PHE A 142 11.08 -16.15 -2.92
N TYR A 143 11.81 -17.00 -3.64
CA TYR A 143 11.65 -17.12 -5.08
C TYR A 143 10.21 -17.46 -5.46
N LYS A 144 9.65 -18.51 -4.87
CA LYS A 144 8.28 -18.94 -5.19
C LYS A 144 7.24 -17.89 -4.84
N GLY A 145 7.42 -17.17 -3.72
CA GLY A 145 6.52 -16.09 -3.34
C GLY A 145 6.54 -14.93 -4.32
N LEU A 146 7.71 -14.55 -4.81
CA LEU A 146 7.87 -13.50 -5.82
C LEU A 146 7.36 -13.95 -7.21
N ASP A 147 7.63 -15.20 -7.57
CA ASP A 147 7.18 -15.78 -8.82
C ASP A 147 5.63 -15.84 -8.89
N ASP A 148 4.99 -16.38 -7.86
CA ASP A 148 3.52 -16.46 -7.76
C ASP A 148 2.90 -15.03 -7.75
N ALA A 149 3.47 -14.11 -7.00
CA ALA A 149 2.98 -12.73 -6.92
C ALA A 149 3.04 -12.01 -8.27
N THR A 150 4.15 -12.16 -8.99
CA THR A 150 4.32 -11.53 -10.32
C THR A 150 3.40 -12.11 -11.37
N ASP A 151 3.08 -13.42 -11.33
CA ASP A 151 2.07 -14.02 -12.20
C ASP A 151 0.69 -13.37 -12.02
N VAL A 152 0.31 -13.13 -10.78
CA VAL A 152 -0.97 -12.46 -10.48
C VAL A 152 -0.95 -10.99 -10.89
N ILE A 153 0.14 -10.28 -10.65
CA ILE A 153 0.33 -8.89 -11.10
C ILE A 153 0.17 -8.80 -12.61
N PHE A 154 0.77 -9.70 -13.37
CA PHE A 154 0.67 -9.71 -14.83
C PHE A 154 -0.77 -9.94 -15.31
N LYS A 155 -1.51 -10.86 -14.71
CA LYS A 155 -2.91 -11.14 -15.04
C LYS A 155 -3.84 -9.97 -14.71
N LEU A 156 -3.58 -9.25 -13.62
CA LEU A 156 -4.33 -8.05 -13.27
C LEU A 156 -4.01 -6.90 -14.23
N ALA A 157 -2.74 -6.69 -14.53
CA ALA A 157 -2.29 -5.63 -15.41
C ALA A 157 -2.75 -5.83 -16.87
N SER A 158 -2.84 -7.09 -17.35
CA SER A 158 -3.39 -7.43 -18.66
C SER A 158 -4.92 -7.39 -18.74
N GLY A 159 -5.60 -7.24 -17.60
CA GLY A 159 -7.07 -7.24 -17.52
C GLY A 159 -7.70 -8.64 -17.60
N GLU A 160 -6.89 -9.71 -17.56
CA GLU A 160 -7.40 -11.08 -17.48
C GLU A 160 -8.14 -11.33 -16.16
N PHE A 161 -7.71 -10.67 -15.07
CA PHE A 161 -8.41 -10.63 -13.80
C PHE A 161 -8.97 -9.23 -13.54
N LYS A 162 -10.21 -9.17 -13.06
CA LYS A 162 -10.77 -7.91 -12.57
C LYS A 162 -10.42 -7.76 -11.09
N ALA A 163 -9.81 -6.63 -10.72
CA ALA A 163 -9.39 -6.33 -9.36
C ALA A 163 -10.53 -6.47 -8.33
N GLU A 164 -11.78 -6.16 -8.75
CA GLU A 164 -12.98 -6.28 -7.93
C GLU A 164 -13.32 -7.74 -7.56
N GLN A 165 -13.00 -8.69 -8.42
CA GLN A 165 -13.23 -10.12 -8.17
C GLN A 165 -12.17 -10.70 -7.25
N PHE A 166 -10.96 -10.14 -7.27
CA PHE A 166 -9.84 -10.60 -6.48
C PHE A 166 -10.03 -10.35 -4.98
N GLY A 167 -10.71 -9.24 -4.60
CA GLY A 167 -11.02 -8.92 -3.20
C GLY A 167 -12.31 -9.58 -2.66
N GLN A 168 -13.18 -10.12 -3.53
CA GLN A 168 -14.48 -10.66 -3.11
C GLN A 168 -14.41 -12.07 -2.52
N ASN A 169 -13.39 -12.85 -2.83
CA ASN A 169 -13.20 -14.18 -2.23
C ASN A 169 -12.95 -14.13 -0.72
N ARG A 170 -12.55 -12.97 -0.19
CA ARG A 170 -12.34 -12.75 1.24
C ARG A 170 -13.64 -12.68 2.04
N LYS A 171 -14.74 -12.16 1.45
CA LYS A 171 -16.05 -12.11 2.14
C LYS A 171 -16.68 -13.48 2.30
N ARG A 172 -16.36 -14.46 1.44
CA ARG A 172 -16.94 -15.80 1.55
C ARG A 172 -16.29 -16.70 2.60
N ASN A 173 -15.00 -16.46 2.93
CA ASN A 173 -14.29 -17.25 3.94
C ASN A 173 -14.35 -16.63 5.36
N SER A 174 -14.75 -15.38 5.51
CA SER A 174 -14.97 -14.76 6.83
C SER A 174 -16.38 -14.97 7.38
N ASP A 175 -17.32 -15.42 6.56
CA ASP A 175 -18.68 -15.74 7.00
C ASP A 175 -18.79 -17.15 7.62
N GLY A 176 -17.68 -17.88 7.75
CA GLY A 176 -17.64 -19.25 8.29
C GLY A 176 -17.34 -19.36 9.79
N GLU A 177 -16.86 -18.33 10.48
CA GLU A 177 -16.55 -18.41 11.93
C GLU A 177 -16.69 -17.06 12.66
N GLY A 178 -17.73 -16.33 12.35
CA GLY A 178 -18.21 -15.20 13.10
C GLY A 178 -19.50 -15.58 13.83
N GLY A 179 -19.38 -16.26 14.97
CA GLY A 179 -20.52 -16.60 15.82
C GLY A 179 -21.37 -15.37 16.07
N SER A 180 -22.61 -15.49 15.67
CA SER A 180 -23.83 -14.78 16.10
C SER A 180 -23.66 -13.72 17.21
N GLY A 181 -23.03 -12.59 16.91
CA GLY A 181 -23.11 -11.40 17.78
C GLY A 181 -24.50 -10.73 17.72
N ILE A 182 -25.29 -11.05 16.69
CA ILE A 182 -26.65 -10.54 16.52
C ILE A 182 -27.59 -10.96 17.67
N PRO A 183 -27.63 -12.23 18.13
CA PRO A 183 -28.47 -12.57 19.28
C PRO A 183 -27.99 -11.94 20.59
N PHE A 184 -26.70 -11.70 20.80
CA PHE A 184 -26.21 -11.01 21.98
C PHE A 184 -26.58 -9.52 22.01
N PHE A 185 -26.59 -8.86 20.87
CA PHE A 185 -27.02 -7.47 20.77
C PHE A 185 -28.55 -7.33 21.01
N PHE A 186 -29.36 -8.24 20.49
CA PHE A 186 -30.80 -8.30 20.77
C PHE A 186 -31.06 -8.68 22.22
N LEU A 187 -30.30 -9.60 22.83
CA LEU A 187 -30.39 -9.91 24.25
C LEU A 187 -29.99 -8.72 25.12
N PHE A 188 -29.00 -7.93 24.73
CA PHE A 188 -28.59 -6.71 25.42
C PHE A 188 -29.71 -5.65 25.37
N ILE A 189 -30.34 -5.44 24.22
CA ILE A 189 -31.51 -4.53 24.08
C ILE A 189 -32.68 -5.05 24.91
N LEU A 190 -32.97 -6.33 24.87
CA LEU A 190 -34.05 -6.94 25.64
C LEU A 190 -33.80 -6.79 27.14
N PHE A 191 -32.60 -7.01 27.62
CA PHE A 191 -32.25 -6.90 29.04
C PHE A 191 -32.28 -5.45 29.53
N PHE A 192 -31.72 -4.51 28.79
CA PHE A 192 -31.63 -3.12 29.24
C PHE A 192 -32.88 -2.27 28.99
N PHE A 193 -33.65 -2.56 27.95
CA PHE A 193 -34.81 -1.75 27.59
C PHE A 193 -36.16 -2.42 27.85
N ILE A 194 -36.31 -3.70 27.68
CA ILE A 194 -37.57 -4.40 27.79
C ILE A 194 -37.85 -4.86 29.24
N ILE A 195 -36.85 -5.40 29.94
CA ILE A 195 -37.03 -5.85 31.33
C ILE A 195 -37.35 -4.69 32.26
N PRO A 196 -36.68 -3.53 32.25
CA PRO A 196 -37.06 -2.39 33.09
C PRO A 196 -38.47 -1.84 32.76
N ALA A 197 -38.86 -1.89 31.49
CA ALA A 197 -40.21 -1.42 31.07
C ALA A 197 -41.33 -2.32 31.60
N ILE A 198 -41.06 -3.62 31.77
CA ILE A 198 -42.07 -4.59 32.30
C ILE A 198 -42.06 -4.61 33.82
N VAL A 199 -40.90 -4.53 34.47
CA VAL A 199 -40.75 -4.58 35.92
C VAL A 199 -41.11 -3.23 36.56
N GLY A 200 -40.99 -2.12 35.83
CA GLY A 200 -41.26 -0.77 36.32
C GLY A 200 -42.75 -0.41 36.50
N ARG A 201 -43.68 -1.34 36.24
CA ARG A 201 -45.15 -1.08 36.31
C ARG A 201 -45.79 -1.34 37.67
N LYS A 202 -45.16 -0.88 38.78
CA LYS A 202 -45.89 -0.74 40.05
C LYS A 202 -45.41 0.51 40.82
N ARG A 203 -46.36 1.45 40.92
CA ARG A 203 -46.54 2.53 41.91
C ARG A 203 -45.57 3.72 41.89
N GLY A 204 -46.16 4.87 41.60
CA GLY A 204 -45.64 6.14 42.10
C GLY A 204 -46.20 7.33 41.30
N ARG A 205 -47.35 7.90 41.73
CA ARG A 205 -47.76 9.25 41.33
C ARG A 205 -46.71 10.26 41.74
N GLY A 206 -46.08 10.95 40.78
CA GLY A 206 -45.21 12.09 41.00
C GLY A 206 -45.30 13.00 39.79
N ILE A 207 -45.99 14.13 39.94
CA ILE A 207 -46.11 15.22 38.97
C ILE A 207 -44.73 15.96 38.94
N GLY A 208 -44.18 16.21 37.76
CA GLY A 208 -43.16 17.27 37.64
C GLY A 208 -42.13 17.07 36.54
N SER A 209 -42.16 18.00 35.61
CA SER A 209 -41.14 18.42 34.63
C SER A 209 -40.97 17.64 33.34
N ARG A 210 -41.44 18.32 32.29
CA ARG A 210 -41.19 18.03 30.86
C ARG A 210 -39.72 18.26 30.53
N GLY A 211 -38.93 17.24 30.68
CA GLY A 211 -37.56 17.19 30.11
C GLY A 211 -37.54 16.10 29.06
N LEU A 212 -37.18 16.43 27.83
CA LEU A 212 -36.99 15.46 26.78
C LEU A 212 -35.90 14.46 27.22
N PRO A 213 -36.07 13.15 26.96
CA PRO A 213 -35.11 12.14 27.34
C PRO A 213 -33.76 12.39 26.60
N TRP A 214 -32.67 12.13 27.27
CA TRP A 214 -31.31 12.40 26.81
C TRP A 214 -30.99 11.86 25.38
N TRP A 215 -31.64 10.77 24.98
CA TRP A 215 -31.53 10.21 23.65
C TRP A 215 -32.15 11.10 22.55
N ALA A 216 -33.15 11.92 22.86
CA ALA A 216 -33.74 12.87 21.92
C ALA A 216 -32.73 13.99 21.55
N TRP A 217 -31.82 14.34 22.48
CA TRP A 217 -30.73 15.26 22.24
C TRP A 217 -29.70 14.70 21.26
N LEU A 218 -29.49 13.38 21.30
CA LEU A 218 -28.53 12.69 20.41
C LEU A 218 -29.06 12.60 18.97
N MET A 219 -30.38 12.47 18.80
CA MET A 219 -31.02 12.45 17.49
C MET A 219 -31.17 13.83 16.86
N MET A 220 -31.27 14.89 17.67
CA MET A 220 -31.46 16.26 17.20
C MET A 220 -30.12 16.96 16.83
N GLY A 221 -28.99 16.42 17.30
CA GLY A 221 -27.64 16.95 17.00
C GLY A 221 -27.12 16.65 15.60
N ASN A 222 -27.77 15.75 14.84
CA ASN A 222 -27.26 15.31 13.53
C ASN A 222 -27.99 15.94 12.33
N SER A 223 -28.84 16.95 12.53
CA SER A 223 -29.62 17.57 11.45
C SER A 223 -29.34 19.04 11.16
N MET A 224 -28.30 19.64 11.79
CA MET A 224 -27.93 21.02 11.50
C MET A 224 -26.47 21.10 11.03
N GLY A 225 -26.25 21.01 9.73
CA GLY A 225 -24.91 21.21 9.15
C GLY A 225 -24.78 20.83 7.69
N ARG A 226 -25.85 20.99 6.89
CA ARG A 226 -25.68 21.04 5.43
C ARG A 226 -25.53 22.50 5.03
N ARG A 227 -24.31 22.99 4.97
CA ARG A 227 -23.95 24.09 4.08
C ARG A 227 -23.39 23.46 2.81
N ARG A 228 -24.12 23.71 1.77
CA ARG A 228 -23.83 23.56 0.37
C ARG A 228 -22.88 24.70 0.04
N ASP A 229 -21.65 24.40 -0.29
CA ASP A 229 -20.79 25.32 -1.03
C ASP A 229 -20.30 24.54 -2.26
N ASP A 230 -20.96 24.90 -3.37
CA ASP A 230 -20.59 24.57 -4.74
C ASP A 230 -19.39 25.44 -5.10
N ASP A 231 -18.17 24.88 -5.10
CA ASP A 231 -16.99 25.52 -5.70
C ASP A 231 -15.97 24.46 -6.14
N TRP A 232 -16.36 23.64 -7.12
CA TRP A 232 -15.43 22.68 -7.79
C TRP A 232 -15.27 22.95 -9.30
N ASP A 233 -15.63 24.13 -9.80
CA ASP A 233 -15.58 24.44 -11.24
C ASP A 233 -14.40 25.30 -11.71
N ASN A 234 -13.29 25.41 -10.94
CA ASN A 234 -12.17 26.25 -11.37
C ASN A 234 -10.80 25.59 -11.32
N PHE A 235 -10.68 24.33 -11.79
CA PHE A 235 -9.35 23.77 -12.06
C PHE A 235 -9.24 23.18 -13.48
N ARG A 236 -9.55 24.03 -14.46
CA ARG A 236 -9.22 23.80 -15.86
C ARG A 236 -8.34 24.95 -16.33
N GLY A 237 -7.06 24.66 -16.54
CA GLY A 237 -6.22 25.58 -17.28
C GLY A 237 -4.78 25.64 -16.80
N GLY A 238 -3.91 24.91 -17.45
CA GLY A 238 -2.47 25.06 -17.28
C GLY A 238 -1.72 24.08 -18.18
N GLY A 239 -1.74 24.34 -19.47
CA GLY A 239 -0.90 23.66 -20.44
C GLY A 239 0.57 24.00 -20.21
N GLY A 240 1.42 23.00 -20.16
CA GLY A 240 2.87 23.10 -20.18
C GLY A 240 3.44 22.17 -21.25
N ILE A 241 3.73 22.71 -22.38
CA ILE A 241 4.43 22.12 -23.53
C ILE A 241 5.93 22.09 -23.19
N PHE A 242 6.53 20.90 -23.14
CA PHE A 242 7.94 20.64 -23.47
C PHE A 242 7.98 19.16 -23.84
N GLY A 243 8.18 18.73 -25.03
CA GLY A 243 9.32 19.00 -25.89
C GLY A 243 10.25 17.81 -25.86
N GLY A 244 10.00 16.76 -26.66
CA GLY A 244 10.78 16.12 -27.67
C GLY A 244 12.17 15.54 -27.26
N GLY A 245 12.31 14.22 -27.46
CA GLY A 245 13.59 13.56 -27.46
C GLY A 245 13.45 12.09 -27.79
N SER A 246 13.13 11.79 -29.06
CA SER A 246 13.21 10.43 -29.61
C SER A 246 14.68 10.07 -29.81
N GLY A 247 15.13 9.01 -29.12
CA GLY A 247 16.41 8.34 -29.38
C GLY A 247 16.16 6.86 -29.62
N PHE A 248 15.99 6.48 -30.86
CA PHE A 248 16.06 5.10 -31.32
C PHE A 248 17.51 4.65 -31.33
N GLY A 249 17.83 3.62 -30.58
CA GLY A 249 19.13 2.94 -30.64
C GLY A 249 18.91 1.48 -30.33
N GLY A 250 18.88 0.66 -31.38
CA GLY A 250 18.63 -0.75 -31.31
C GLY A 250 19.82 -1.57 -30.86
N GLY A 251 19.57 -2.75 -30.31
CA GLY A 251 20.43 -3.93 -30.40
C GLY A 251 21.00 -4.43 -29.11
N GLY A 252 20.44 -5.53 -28.58
CA GLY A 252 21.05 -6.37 -27.57
C GLY A 252 20.17 -6.47 -26.30
N GLY A 253 19.42 -7.57 -26.16
CA GLY A 253 18.41 -7.79 -25.13
C GLY A 253 18.87 -7.67 -23.69
N GLY A 254 18.97 -6.46 -23.20
CA GLY A 254 19.13 -6.11 -21.79
C GLY A 254 18.10 -5.02 -21.46
N PHE A 255 17.68 -4.95 -20.19
CA PHE A 255 16.81 -3.90 -19.68
C PHE A 255 17.37 -2.51 -20.05
N GLY A 256 16.60 -1.75 -20.77
CA GLY A 256 17.02 -0.45 -21.29
C GLY A 256 17.07 0.66 -20.23
N GLY A 257 16.67 0.37 -19.00
CA GLY A 257 16.60 1.31 -17.90
C GLY A 257 15.16 1.73 -17.55
N PHE A 258 15.03 2.31 -16.38
CA PHE A 258 13.75 2.85 -15.91
C PHE A 258 13.36 4.14 -16.66
N GLY A 259 12.10 4.31 -16.95
CA GLY A 259 11.60 5.30 -17.92
C GLY A 259 10.82 6.50 -17.36
N GLY A 260 10.79 6.69 -16.02
CA GLY A 260 10.25 7.90 -15.42
C GLY A 260 8.80 7.83 -14.95
N GLY A 261 8.38 6.71 -14.35
CA GLY A 261 7.07 6.60 -13.71
C GLY A 261 6.99 7.34 -12.38
N SER A 262 5.79 7.89 -12.09
CA SER A 262 5.45 8.50 -10.80
C SER A 262 4.61 7.55 -9.96
N PHE A 263 4.85 7.55 -8.63
CA PHE A 263 4.14 6.71 -7.65
C PHE A 263 3.32 7.60 -6.73
N GLY A 264 2.03 7.30 -6.54
CA GLY A 264 1.09 8.20 -5.90
C GLY A 264 0.47 7.73 -4.59
N GLY A 265 1.04 6.71 -3.97
CA GLY A 265 0.50 6.22 -2.71
C GLY A 265 -0.37 4.98 -2.83
N GLY A 266 -0.60 4.45 -4.03
CA GLY A 266 -1.24 3.15 -4.22
C GLY A 266 -0.31 2.01 -3.80
N GLY A 267 -0.90 0.97 -3.15
CA GLY A 267 -0.15 -0.21 -2.75
C GLY A 267 -0.48 -0.73 -1.35
N SER A 268 0.22 -1.77 -0.94
CA SER A 268 0.10 -2.33 0.41
C SER A 268 1.44 -2.80 0.95
N GLY A 269 1.61 -2.70 2.26
CA GLY A 269 2.79 -3.20 2.96
C GLY A 269 2.44 -3.88 4.28
N GLY A 270 3.35 -4.70 4.79
CA GLY A 270 3.20 -5.34 6.08
C GLY A 270 4.17 -6.51 6.29
N SER A 271 4.08 -7.15 7.45
CA SER A 271 4.94 -8.26 7.85
C SER A 271 4.41 -9.62 7.36
N TRP A 272 5.35 -10.60 7.28
CA TRP A 272 5.01 -12.00 7.04
C TRP A 272 5.38 -12.92 8.20
#